data_18827a14f6b0a9b00a950a3e1e6fa2ec
#
_entry.id   18827a14f6b0a9b00a950a3e1e6fa2ec
#
_cell.length_a   1.000
_cell.length_b   1.000
_cell.length_c   1.000
_cell.angle_alpha   90.00
_cell.angle_beta   90.00
_cell.angle_gamma   90.00
#
_symmetry.space_group_name_H-M   'P 1'
#
loop_
_entity.id
_entity.type
_entity.pdbx_description
1 polymer ?
#
loop_
_entity_poly.entity_id
_entity_poly.type
_entity_poly.pdbx_seq_one_letter_code
_entity_poly.pdbx_strand_id
1 'polypeptide(L)'
;MRHLSVIATGLLVIGTTVFGCAQMSGGDAGWTTLIDGTAGLDNWNRVGDANWRAEDGAIVADKGKGGFLVSKDSYKDFQIRAEFWADHNANSGIYMRCADPKVITDKSCYEANIFDQRPDPTFGTGGIVHVAPVTSMHKAGGKWNVYEITARGSQLIVVLNGVQTAKVEHSQFAQGPIALQYGSLPPKGDPGGAIKWRKVQVKRL
;
A
#
# COMPACT_ATOMS: atom_id res chain seq x y z
N MET A 1 -74.37 34.67 -33.02
CA MET A 1 -74.10 33.41 -32.28
C MET A 1 -72.58 33.38 -32.05
N ARG A 2 -72.20 33.59 -30.79
CA ARG A 2 -70.74 33.73 -30.40
C ARG A 2 -70.30 32.39 -29.83
N HIS A 3 -69.29 31.78 -30.43
CA HIS A 3 -68.68 30.54 -29.87
C HIS A 3 -67.57 30.94 -28.90
N LEU A 4 -67.71 30.51 -27.64
CA LEU A 4 -66.69 30.63 -26.60
C LEU A 4 -65.79 29.39 -26.73
N SER A 5 -64.52 29.60 -26.98
CA SER A 5 -63.49 28.54 -26.91
C SER A 5 -62.84 28.60 -25.51
N VAL A 6 -62.93 27.47 -24.81
CA VAL A 6 -62.28 27.28 -23.50
C VAL A 6 -60.91 26.69 -23.77
N ILE A 7 -59.84 27.38 -23.36
CA ILE A 7 -58.48 26.89 -23.40
C ILE A 7 -58.18 26.25 -22.07
N ALA A 8 -57.96 24.91 -22.06
CA ALA A 8 -57.50 24.19 -20.92
C ALA A 8 -55.99 24.22 -20.83
N THR A 9 -55.43 24.89 -19.81
CA THR A 9 -54.03 24.94 -19.52
C THR A 9 -53.62 23.69 -18.72
N GLY A 10 -52.97 22.73 -19.34
CA GLY A 10 -52.41 21.56 -18.67
C GLY A 10 -51.08 21.90 -17.98
N LEU A 11 -51.03 21.73 -16.66
CA LEU A 11 -49.81 21.89 -15.85
C LEU A 11 -48.97 20.59 -15.96
N LEU A 12 -47.84 20.66 -16.63
CA LEU A 12 -46.88 19.55 -16.73
C LEU A 12 -45.99 19.56 -15.47
N VAL A 13 -46.20 18.62 -14.53
CA VAL A 13 -45.31 18.42 -13.37
C VAL A 13 -44.19 17.52 -13.82
N ILE A 14 -43.00 18.09 -14.01
CA ILE A 14 -41.75 17.32 -14.26
C ILE A 14 -41.23 16.86 -12.91
N GLY A 15 -41.45 15.59 -12.61
CA GLY A 15 -40.85 14.91 -11.47
C GLY A 15 -39.38 14.61 -11.72
N THR A 16 -38.48 15.35 -11.07
CA THR A 16 -37.05 15.02 -11.05
C THR A 16 -36.79 13.84 -10.13
N THR A 17 -36.62 12.63 -10.71
CA THR A 17 -36.11 11.48 -9.97
C THR A 17 -34.62 11.68 -9.72
N VAL A 18 -34.28 12.00 -8.47
CA VAL A 18 -32.89 11.98 -8.00
C VAL A 18 -32.47 10.51 -7.87
N PHE A 19 -31.70 10.02 -8.84
CA PHE A 19 -31.00 8.75 -8.69
C PHE A 19 -29.90 8.95 -7.63
N GLY A 20 -30.19 8.59 -6.40
CA GLY A 20 -29.18 8.43 -5.37
C GLY A 20 -28.26 7.27 -5.76
N CYS A 21 -27.01 7.57 -6.15
CA CYS A 21 -25.97 6.57 -6.20
C CYS A 21 -25.77 6.02 -4.79
N ALA A 22 -26.34 4.87 -4.49
CA ALA A 22 -25.96 4.08 -3.34
C ALA A 22 -24.51 3.65 -3.58
N GLN A 23 -23.56 4.32 -2.92
CA GLN A 23 -22.19 3.83 -2.81
C GLN A 23 -22.26 2.50 -2.05
N MET A 24 -22.03 1.42 -2.76
CA MET A 24 -21.83 0.11 -2.15
C MET A 24 -20.51 0.13 -1.37
N SER A 25 -20.54 0.49 -0.11
CA SER A 25 -19.41 0.38 0.84
C SER A 25 -19.19 -1.08 1.30
N GLY A 26 -19.35 -2.04 0.40
CA GLY A 26 -19.18 -3.47 0.69
C GLY A 26 -17.73 -3.95 0.77
N GLY A 27 -16.72 -3.09 0.49
CA GLY A 27 -15.32 -3.50 0.36
C GLY A 27 -14.45 -3.41 1.62
N ASP A 28 -14.85 -2.62 2.62
CA ASP A 28 -13.96 -2.28 3.76
C ASP A 28 -14.30 -2.98 5.09
N ALA A 29 -15.27 -3.89 5.11
CA ALA A 29 -15.61 -4.62 6.32
C ALA A 29 -14.42 -5.45 6.85
N GLY A 30 -13.99 -5.14 8.07
CA GLY A 30 -12.87 -5.79 8.76
C GLY A 30 -11.48 -5.22 8.38
N TRP A 31 -11.38 -4.22 7.50
CA TRP A 31 -10.14 -3.50 7.22
C TRP A 31 -9.94 -2.32 8.17
N THR A 32 -8.73 -2.21 8.72
CA THR A 32 -8.26 -1.03 9.46
C THR A 32 -7.41 -0.19 8.53
N THR A 33 -7.76 1.07 8.34
CA THR A 33 -7.01 2.01 7.51
C THR A 33 -5.87 2.65 8.33
N LEU A 34 -4.64 2.48 7.88
CA LEU A 34 -3.44 3.02 8.51
C LEU A 34 -2.95 4.29 7.82
N ILE A 35 -3.16 4.42 6.50
CA ILE A 35 -2.92 5.64 5.71
C ILE A 35 -4.13 5.85 4.81
N ASP A 36 -4.62 7.09 4.73
CA ASP A 36 -5.64 7.54 3.77
C ASP A 36 -5.29 8.95 3.28
N GLY A 37 -4.77 9.05 2.07
CA GLY A 37 -4.23 10.29 1.53
C GLY A 37 -3.10 10.84 2.39
N THR A 38 -3.31 12.03 2.94
CA THR A 38 -2.36 12.72 3.84
C THR A 38 -2.54 12.36 5.31
N ALA A 39 -3.55 11.57 5.66
CA ALA A 39 -3.86 11.18 7.03
C ALA A 39 -3.21 9.86 7.42
N GLY A 40 -2.98 9.67 8.72
CA GLY A 40 -2.60 8.37 9.30
C GLY A 40 -1.13 8.26 9.74
N LEU A 41 -0.30 9.31 9.65
CA LEU A 41 1.07 9.28 10.19
C LEU A 41 1.12 8.91 11.68
N ASP A 42 0.07 9.24 12.43
CA ASP A 42 -0.04 8.92 13.86
C ASP A 42 -0.19 7.42 14.16
N ASN A 43 -0.48 6.60 13.15
CA ASN A 43 -0.54 5.13 13.30
C ASN A 43 0.85 4.47 13.33
N TRP A 44 1.92 5.27 13.12
CA TRP A 44 3.26 4.77 12.92
C TRP A 44 4.27 5.39 13.89
N ASN A 45 5.30 4.61 14.22
CA ASN A 45 6.53 5.09 14.82
C ASN A 45 7.57 5.28 13.71
N ARG A 46 8.33 6.38 13.77
CA ARG A 46 9.43 6.64 12.83
C ARG A 46 10.72 6.03 13.34
N VAL A 47 11.41 5.30 12.45
CA VAL A 47 12.74 4.72 12.72
C VAL A 47 13.66 5.15 11.59
N GLY A 48 14.88 5.63 11.90
CA GLY A 48 15.81 6.20 10.94
C GLY A 48 15.57 7.68 10.65
N ASP A 49 16.16 8.20 9.55
CA ASP A 49 16.17 9.64 9.22
C ASP A 49 15.41 10.02 7.95
N ALA A 50 14.58 9.12 7.42
CA ALA A 50 13.71 9.43 6.30
C ALA A 50 12.73 10.57 6.63
N ASN A 51 12.56 11.50 5.69
CA ASN A 51 11.78 12.73 5.86
C ASN A 51 10.26 12.54 5.67
N TRP A 52 9.68 11.52 6.28
CA TRP A 52 8.26 11.20 6.16
C TRP A 52 7.36 12.42 6.41
N ARG A 53 6.51 12.75 5.46
CA ARG A 53 5.58 13.88 5.52
C ARG A 53 4.32 13.63 4.73
N ALA A 54 3.27 14.36 5.06
CA ALA A 54 2.02 14.41 4.30
C ALA A 54 2.15 15.47 3.20
N GLU A 55 1.98 15.07 1.93
CA GLU A 55 2.14 15.94 0.78
C GLU A 55 1.38 15.37 -0.43
N ASP A 56 0.70 16.22 -1.20
CA ASP A 56 0.04 15.89 -2.47
C ASP A 56 -0.85 14.64 -2.44
N GLY A 57 -1.66 14.50 -1.39
CA GLY A 57 -2.60 13.39 -1.26
C GLY A 57 -1.96 12.05 -0.88
N ALA A 58 -0.74 12.07 -0.32
CA ALA A 58 -0.02 10.87 0.11
C ALA A 58 0.89 11.14 1.32
N ILE A 59 1.39 10.07 1.91
CA ILE A 59 2.55 10.11 2.81
C ILE A 59 3.79 9.83 1.97
N VAL A 60 4.76 10.74 2.01
CA VAL A 60 5.92 10.78 1.11
C VAL A 60 7.21 10.71 1.89
N ALA A 61 8.23 10.03 1.34
CA ALA A 61 9.63 10.18 1.70
C ALA A 61 10.49 10.22 0.43
N ASP A 62 11.45 11.15 0.39
CA ASP A 62 12.35 11.38 -0.75
C ASP A 62 13.74 11.86 -0.33
N LYS A 63 14.00 11.97 0.98
CA LYS A 63 15.29 12.45 1.53
C LYS A 63 15.63 11.70 2.81
N GLY A 64 16.92 11.70 3.13
CA GLY A 64 17.51 11.04 4.28
C GLY A 64 18.34 9.83 3.88
N LYS A 65 19.03 9.22 4.86
CA LYS A 65 19.87 8.03 4.64
C LYS A 65 19.08 6.73 4.64
N GLY A 66 17.78 6.81 4.92
CA GLY A 66 16.86 5.68 5.01
C GLY A 66 16.07 5.70 6.31
N GLY A 67 14.93 5.00 6.32
CA GLY A 67 14.09 4.91 7.49
C GLY A 67 12.77 4.21 7.21
N PHE A 68 12.01 4.04 8.28
CA PHE A 68 10.78 3.27 8.26
C PHE A 68 9.64 4.01 8.98
N LEU A 69 8.43 3.77 8.50
CA LEU A 69 7.20 3.92 9.28
C LEU A 69 6.84 2.54 9.83
N VAL A 70 6.94 2.35 11.14
CA VAL A 70 6.68 1.07 11.83
C VAL A 70 5.33 1.16 12.51
N SER A 71 4.40 0.24 12.19
CA SER A 71 3.05 0.24 12.78
C SER A 71 3.11 0.11 14.30
N LYS A 72 2.22 0.82 15.00
CA LYS A 72 2.09 0.73 16.47
C LYS A 72 1.58 -0.65 16.90
N ASP A 73 0.76 -1.27 16.05
CA ASP A 73 0.23 -2.61 16.28
C ASP A 73 1.13 -3.69 15.68
N SER A 74 1.07 -4.89 16.29
CA SER A 74 1.64 -6.13 15.77
C SER A 74 0.55 -7.03 15.18
N TYR A 75 0.93 -7.81 14.16
CA TYR A 75 0.04 -8.67 13.40
C TYR A 75 0.64 -10.08 13.29
N LYS A 76 -0.22 -11.12 13.42
CA LYS A 76 0.13 -12.52 13.22
C LYS A 76 -0.36 -13.00 11.86
N ASP A 77 -1.66 -13.17 11.72
CA ASP A 77 -2.33 -13.52 10.47
C ASP A 77 -3.10 -12.30 9.96
N PHE A 78 -2.81 -11.88 8.73
CA PHE A 78 -3.36 -10.64 8.19
C PHE A 78 -3.29 -10.57 6.67
N GLN A 79 -4.04 -9.63 6.13
CA GLN A 79 -3.86 -9.13 4.77
C GLN A 79 -3.50 -7.65 4.82
N ILE A 80 -2.64 -7.21 3.89
CA ILE A 80 -2.34 -5.81 3.61
C ILE A 80 -2.86 -5.50 2.21
N ARG A 81 -3.46 -4.31 2.05
CA ARG A 81 -3.66 -3.65 0.77
C ARG A 81 -3.00 -2.30 0.84
N ALA A 82 -2.05 -2.04 -0.08
CA ALA A 82 -1.27 -0.81 -0.08
C ALA A 82 -1.18 -0.22 -1.49
N GLU A 83 -1.59 1.05 -1.63
CA GLU A 83 -1.39 1.82 -2.85
C GLU A 83 -0.15 2.68 -2.71
N PHE A 84 0.82 2.48 -3.61
CA PHE A 84 2.09 3.18 -3.59
C PHE A 84 2.52 3.68 -4.96
N TRP A 85 3.29 4.76 -4.97
CA TRP A 85 4.04 5.26 -6.12
C TRP A 85 5.52 5.23 -5.78
N ALA A 86 6.34 4.68 -6.67
CA ALA A 86 7.77 4.60 -6.51
C ALA A 86 8.47 5.32 -7.67
N ASP A 87 9.54 6.07 -7.37
CA ASP A 87 10.46 6.52 -8.39
C ASP A 87 11.16 5.33 -9.05
N HIS A 88 11.68 5.51 -10.28
CA HIS A 88 12.44 4.46 -10.97
C HIS A 88 13.68 4.00 -10.18
N ASN A 89 14.24 4.88 -9.34
CA ASN A 89 15.39 4.62 -8.48
C ASN A 89 14.96 4.39 -7.01
N ALA A 90 13.69 4.18 -6.73
CA ALA A 90 13.27 3.89 -5.37
C ALA A 90 13.83 2.54 -4.90
N ASN A 91 14.32 2.53 -3.66
CA ASN A 91 14.57 1.34 -2.87
C ASN A 91 13.60 1.38 -1.68
N SER A 92 12.62 0.51 -1.67
CA SER A 92 11.54 0.50 -0.70
C SER A 92 11.00 -0.92 -0.52
N GLY A 93 10.02 -1.08 0.37
CA GLY A 93 9.36 -2.36 0.63
C GLY A 93 8.34 -2.27 1.75
N ILE A 94 7.54 -3.31 1.84
CA ILE A 94 6.66 -3.56 2.99
C ILE A 94 7.26 -4.70 3.80
N TYR A 95 7.70 -4.36 5.01
CA TYR A 95 8.23 -5.31 5.98
C TYR A 95 7.11 -5.86 6.84
N MET A 96 7.18 -7.14 7.20
CA MET A 96 6.12 -7.86 7.89
C MET A 96 6.67 -8.72 9.01
N ARG A 97 5.89 -8.84 10.11
CA ARG A 97 6.22 -9.70 11.26
C ARG A 97 7.63 -9.43 11.79
N CYS A 98 8.00 -8.14 11.89
CA CYS A 98 9.32 -7.76 12.37
C CYS A 98 9.54 -8.20 13.82
N ALA A 99 10.66 -8.85 14.08
CA ALA A 99 10.99 -9.39 15.41
C ALA A 99 11.27 -8.30 16.45
N ASP A 100 11.87 -7.18 16.01
CA ASP A 100 12.13 -6.00 16.85
C ASP A 100 11.62 -4.73 16.13
N PRO A 101 10.67 -3.98 16.72
CA PRO A 101 10.13 -2.76 16.11
C PRO A 101 11.15 -1.62 15.99
N LYS A 102 12.31 -1.72 16.64
CA LYS A 102 13.38 -0.73 16.60
C LYS A 102 14.49 -1.07 15.62
N VAL A 103 14.57 -2.35 15.19
CA VAL A 103 15.63 -2.86 14.30
C VAL A 103 14.99 -3.55 13.12
N ILE A 104 14.63 -2.76 12.09
CA ILE A 104 14.00 -3.26 10.86
C ILE A 104 15.07 -3.58 9.83
N THR A 105 15.19 -4.84 9.47
CA THR A 105 16.10 -5.35 8.44
C THR A 105 15.46 -6.52 7.68
N ASP A 106 15.98 -6.84 6.50
CA ASP A 106 15.61 -8.01 5.70
C ASP A 106 15.96 -9.36 6.36
N LYS A 107 16.68 -9.33 7.51
CA LYS A 107 17.02 -10.50 8.34
C LYS A 107 16.17 -10.60 9.60
N SER A 108 15.49 -9.53 9.99
CA SER A 108 14.62 -9.49 11.18
C SER A 108 13.14 -9.41 10.85
N CYS A 109 12.79 -9.37 9.56
CA CYS A 109 11.43 -9.30 9.03
C CYS A 109 11.32 -10.10 7.74
N TYR A 110 10.10 -10.29 7.23
CA TYR A 110 9.85 -10.54 5.81
C TYR A 110 9.74 -9.22 5.08
N GLU A 111 10.36 -9.09 3.91
CA GLU A 111 10.30 -7.88 3.10
C GLU A 111 9.68 -8.18 1.73
N ALA A 112 8.47 -7.67 1.46
CA ALA A 112 7.93 -7.58 0.10
C ALA A 112 8.57 -6.37 -0.60
N ASN A 113 9.49 -6.64 -1.52
CA ASN A 113 10.41 -5.65 -2.06
C ASN A 113 9.78 -4.72 -3.11
N ILE A 114 10.21 -3.46 -3.12
CA ILE A 114 9.94 -2.44 -4.14
C ILE A 114 11.30 -1.88 -4.57
N PHE A 115 12.01 -2.58 -5.45
CA PHE A 115 13.32 -2.17 -5.91
C PHE A 115 13.56 -2.66 -7.35
N ASP A 116 13.22 -1.82 -8.33
CA ASP A 116 13.33 -2.13 -9.76
C ASP A 116 14.76 -2.27 -10.26
N GLN A 117 15.72 -1.58 -9.61
CA GLN A 117 17.14 -1.54 -9.97
C GLN A 117 17.99 -2.46 -9.08
N ARG A 118 17.36 -3.40 -8.34
CA ARG A 118 18.09 -4.32 -7.48
C ARG A 118 19.16 -5.06 -8.29
N PRO A 119 20.45 -5.05 -7.84
CA PRO A 119 21.54 -5.73 -8.56
C PRO A 119 21.30 -7.23 -8.76
N ASP A 120 20.74 -7.91 -7.76
CA ASP A 120 20.19 -9.26 -7.91
C ASP A 120 18.68 -9.18 -8.17
N PRO A 121 18.21 -9.32 -9.42
CA PRO A 121 16.82 -9.18 -9.77
C PRO A 121 15.94 -10.33 -9.24
N THR A 122 16.51 -11.44 -8.78
CA THR A 122 15.81 -12.59 -8.21
C THR A 122 14.84 -12.18 -7.11
N PHE A 123 15.26 -11.22 -6.27
CA PHE A 123 14.42 -10.64 -5.21
C PHE A 123 14.08 -9.17 -5.49
N GLY A 124 13.88 -8.81 -6.76
CA GLY A 124 13.43 -7.48 -7.17
C GLY A 124 12.00 -7.18 -6.74
N THR A 125 11.39 -6.17 -7.35
CA THR A 125 10.02 -5.75 -7.04
C THR A 125 9.03 -6.92 -7.14
N GLY A 126 8.31 -7.18 -6.06
CA GLY A 126 7.33 -8.29 -5.96
C GLY A 126 7.87 -9.55 -5.28
N GLY A 127 9.17 -9.68 -5.06
CA GLY A 127 9.75 -10.80 -4.32
C GLY A 127 9.69 -10.61 -2.81
N ILE A 128 9.90 -11.71 -2.07
CA ILE A 128 10.15 -11.64 -0.62
C ILE A 128 11.66 -11.88 -0.43
N VAL A 129 12.36 -10.82 -0.03
CA VAL A 129 13.83 -10.79 0.03
C VAL A 129 14.38 -11.98 0.83
N HIS A 130 15.34 -12.70 0.24
CA HIS A 130 15.96 -13.93 0.77
C HIS A 130 15.03 -15.13 1.00
N VAL A 131 13.71 -15.01 0.73
CA VAL A 131 12.72 -16.03 1.09
C VAL A 131 11.98 -16.56 -0.14
N ALA A 132 11.48 -15.70 -1.01
CA ALA A 132 10.78 -16.10 -2.23
C ALA A 132 11.20 -15.23 -3.41
N PRO A 133 11.81 -15.82 -4.45
CA PRO A 133 12.12 -15.10 -5.69
C PRO A 133 10.82 -14.65 -6.38
N VAL A 134 10.93 -13.61 -7.22
CA VAL A 134 9.83 -13.22 -8.10
C VAL A 134 9.57 -14.29 -9.16
N THR A 135 8.31 -14.54 -9.49
CA THR A 135 7.93 -15.48 -10.57
C THR A 135 8.25 -14.92 -11.97
N SER A 136 8.27 -13.59 -12.10
CA SER A 136 8.66 -12.87 -13.30
C SER A 136 9.06 -11.44 -12.92
N MET A 137 9.87 -10.78 -13.78
CA MET A 137 10.30 -9.40 -13.53
C MET A 137 9.13 -8.42 -13.61
N HIS A 138 8.96 -7.63 -12.55
CA HIS A 138 7.97 -6.55 -12.46
C HIS A 138 8.68 -5.22 -12.24
N LYS A 139 8.07 -4.14 -12.76
CA LYS A 139 8.54 -2.77 -12.58
C LYS A 139 7.43 -1.91 -11.99
N ALA A 140 7.74 -1.25 -10.89
CA ALA A 140 6.83 -0.36 -10.16
C ALA A 140 7.11 1.13 -10.40
N GLY A 141 8.29 1.48 -10.90
CA GLY A 141 8.73 2.86 -11.04
C GLY A 141 7.87 3.72 -11.95
N GLY A 142 7.67 4.98 -11.57
CA GLY A 142 6.99 6.03 -12.34
C GLY A 142 5.46 5.93 -12.36
N LYS A 143 4.83 5.07 -11.60
CA LYS A 143 3.37 4.87 -11.59
C LYS A 143 2.82 4.48 -10.22
N TRP A 144 1.51 4.64 -10.03
CA TRP A 144 0.79 4.07 -8.91
C TRP A 144 0.62 2.57 -9.07
N ASN A 145 0.82 1.84 -7.99
CA ASN A 145 0.73 0.38 -7.90
C ASN A 145 -0.10 -0.02 -6.69
N VAL A 146 -0.57 -1.26 -6.70
CA VAL A 146 -1.26 -1.88 -5.57
C VAL A 146 -0.52 -3.15 -5.17
N TYR A 147 -0.11 -3.24 -3.92
CA TYR A 147 0.25 -4.49 -3.26
C TYR A 147 -0.96 -5.05 -2.51
N GLU A 148 -1.19 -6.34 -2.68
CA GLU A 148 -2.03 -7.15 -1.80
C GLU A 148 -1.16 -8.28 -1.25
N ILE A 149 -0.99 -8.29 0.08
CA ILE A 149 -0.11 -9.24 0.74
C ILE A 149 -0.91 -10.03 1.75
N THR A 150 -0.79 -11.36 1.75
CA THR A 150 -1.41 -12.24 2.73
C THR A 150 -0.32 -12.97 3.51
N ALA A 151 -0.41 -12.90 4.84
CA ALA A 151 0.37 -13.70 5.77
C ALA A 151 -0.60 -14.50 6.65
N ARG A 152 -0.63 -15.83 6.50
CA ARG A 152 -1.50 -16.73 7.27
C ARG A 152 -0.73 -17.99 7.66
N GLY A 153 -0.54 -18.22 8.95
CA GLY A 153 0.35 -19.30 9.43
C GLY A 153 1.75 -19.12 8.83
N SER A 154 2.26 -20.13 8.16
CA SER A 154 3.52 -20.11 7.41
C SER A 154 3.38 -19.55 6.00
N GLN A 155 2.18 -19.42 5.47
CA GLN A 155 1.96 -18.99 4.09
C GLN A 155 2.13 -17.49 3.93
N LEU A 156 2.96 -17.09 2.97
CA LEU A 156 3.16 -15.71 2.52
C LEU A 156 2.83 -15.62 1.03
N ILE A 157 1.97 -14.67 0.66
CA ILE A 157 1.58 -14.42 -0.75
C ILE A 157 1.72 -12.93 -1.02
N VAL A 158 2.38 -12.58 -2.12
CA VAL A 158 2.50 -11.21 -2.62
C VAL A 158 1.83 -11.13 -3.99
N VAL A 159 0.93 -10.16 -4.13
CA VAL A 159 0.24 -9.83 -5.39
C VAL A 159 0.54 -8.37 -5.71
N LEU A 160 1.10 -8.11 -6.88
CA LEU A 160 1.37 -6.76 -7.40
C LEU A 160 0.48 -6.48 -8.59
N ASN A 161 -0.36 -5.44 -8.50
CA ASN A 161 -1.28 -5.04 -9.58
C ASN A 161 -2.14 -6.21 -10.11
N GLY A 162 -2.65 -7.06 -9.20
CA GLY A 162 -3.47 -8.22 -9.53
C GLY A 162 -2.69 -9.47 -9.98
N VAL A 163 -1.36 -9.41 -10.08
CA VAL A 163 -0.52 -10.56 -10.45
C VAL A 163 0.18 -11.11 -9.23
N GLN A 164 0.03 -12.42 -8.95
CA GLN A 164 0.79 -13.07 -7.87
C GLN A 164 2.27 -13.15 -8.27
N THR A 165 3.12 -12.42 -7.54
CA THR A 165 4.55 -12.28 -7.82
C THR A 165 5.42 -13.20 -6.97
N ALA A 166 4.94 -13.54 -5.76
CA ALA A 166 5.63 -14.50 -4.89
C ALA A 166 4.61 -15.27 -4.04
N LYS A 167 4.94 -16.54 -3.76
CA LYS A 167 4.21 -17.39 -2.81
C LYS A 167 5.18 -18.38 -2.18
N VAL A 168 5.12 -18.52 -0.85
CA VAL A 168 6.01 -19.44 -0.11
C VAL A 168 5.37 -19.86 1.21
N GLU A 169 5.80 -21.02 1.70
CA GLU A 169 5.61 -21.45 3.09
C GLU A 169 6.92 -21.21 3.85
N HIS A 170 6.90 -20.30 4.84
CA HIS A 170 8.07 -19.96 5.64
C HIS A 170 7.65 -19.49 7.04
N SER A 171 8.26 -20.04 8.10
CA SER A 171 7.80 -19.90 9.49
C SER A 171 8.79 -19.17 10.42
N GLN A 172 9.81 -18.48 9.87
CA GLN A 172 10.85 -17.82 10.67
C GLN A 172 10.28 -16.75 11.60
N PHE A 173 9.34 -15.95 11.10
CA PHE A 173 8.71 -14.87 11.86
C PHE A 173 7.20 -15.15 11.98
N ALA A 174 6.72 -15.30 13.23
CA ALA A 174 5.33 -15.67 13.49
C ALA A 174 4.40 -14.45 13.60
N GLN A 175 4.89 -13.34 14.14
CA GLN A 175 4.15 -12.10 14.36
C GLN A 175 5.08 -10.89 14.53
N GLY A 176 4.57 -9.71 14.40
CA GLY A 176 5.31 -8.46 14.59
C GLY A 176 4.63 -7.29 13.87
N PRO A 177 5.17 -6.08 14.00
CA PRO A 177 4.69 -4.91 13.28
C PRO A 177 4.92 -5.05 11.78
N ILE A 178 4.21 -4.20 11.04
CA ILE A 178 4.43 -3.88 9.63
C ILE A 178 5.31 -2.64 9.57
N ALA A 179 6.23 -2.58 8.58
CA ALA A 179 6.98 -1.37 8.33
C ALA A 179 7.00 -1.00 6.84
N LEU A 180 6.91 0.30 6.55
CA LEU A 180 7.04 0.87 5.21
C LEU A 180 8.42 1.52 5.11
N GLN A 181 9.19 1.18 4.09
CA GLN A 181 10.58 1.63 3.95
C GLN A 181 10.73 2.82 2.99
N TYR A 182 11.66 3.70 3.33
CA TYR A 182 12.42 4.52 2.41
C TYR A 182 13.90 4.11 2.55
N GLY A 183 14.49 3.52 1.51
CA GLY A 183 15.83 2.95 1.54
C GLY A 183 16.83 3.73 0.70
N SER A 184 18.12 3.57 1.03
CA SER A 184 19.23 4.04 0.21
C SER A 184 19.60 3.04 -0.89
N LEU A 185 20.40 3.49 -1.87
CA LEU A 185 20.87 2.65 -2.97
C LEU A 185 22.21 1.97 -2.62
N PRO A 186 22.32 0.64 -2.78
CA PRO A 186 23.59 -0.06 -2.62
C PRO A 186 24.51 0.21 -3.83
N PRO A 187 25.84 0.08 -3.71
CA PRO A 187 26.56 -0.19 -2.45
C PRO A 187 26.93 1.07 -1.69
N LYS A 188 26.76 2.27 -2.28
CA LYS A 188 27.27 3.54 -1.73
C LYS A 188 26.40 4.14 -0.62
N GLY A 189 25.16 3.70 -0.47
CA GLY A 189 24.19 4.31 0.43
C GLY A 189 23.69 5.67 -0.06
N ASP A 190 23.74 5.92 -1.37
CA ASP A 190 23.14 7.12 -1.98
C ASP A 190 21.64 7.16 -1.70
N PRO A 191 21.02 8.33 -1.60
CA PRO A 191 19.57 8.43 -1.42
C PRO A 191 18.82 7.68 -2.53
N GLY A 192 17.82 6.87 -2.15
CA GLY A 192 16.89 6.27 -3.09
C GLY A 192 15.96 7.33 -3.71
N GLY A 193 15.25 6.95 -4.77
CA GLY A 193 14.16 7.74 -5.32
C GLY A 193 12.96 7.79 -4.38
N ALA A 194 12.05 8.73 -4.60
CA ALA A 194 10.88 8.94 -3.77
C ALA A 194 9.97 7.71 -3.69
N ILE A 195 9.37 7.51 -2.53
CA ILE A 195 8.25 6.60 -2.30
C ILE A 195 7.05 7.38 -1.75
N LYS A 196 5.85 7.07 -2.24
CA LYS A 196 4.59 7.68 -1.80
C LYS A 196 3.59 6.58 -1.46
N TRP A 197 2.87 6.74 -0.35
CA TRP A 197 1.80 5.84 0.09
C TRP A 197 0.51 6.65 0.20
N ARG A 198 -0.51 6.35 -0.60
CA ARG A 198 -1.78 7.08 -0.53
C ARG A 198 -2.90 6.31 0.16
N LYS A 199 -2.82 4.97 0.20
CA LYS A 199 -3.73 4.13 0.97
C LYS A 199 -2.99 2.90 1.50
N VAL A 200 -3.08 2.66 2.80
CA VAL A 200 -2.56 1.44 3.43
C VAL A 200 -3.59 0.93 4.40
N GLN A 201 -4.05 -0.29 4.17
CA GLN A 201 -5.06 -0.96 4.97
C GLN A 201 -4.55 -2.32 5.41
N VAL A 202 -4.96 -2.76 6.59
CA VAL A 202 -4.67 -4.09 7.13
C VAL A 202 -5.95 -4.73 7.64
N LYS A 203 -6.10 -6.03 7.40
CA LYS A 203 -7.17 -6.86 7.91
C LYS A 203 -6.59 -8.02 8.70
N ARG A 204 -6.98 -8.18 9.96
CA ARG A 204 -6.64 -9.37 10.76
C ARG A 204 -7.46 -10.56 10.27
N LEU A 205 -6.84 -11.75 10.19
CA LEU A 205 -7.46 -12.99 9.71
C LEU A 205 -7.74 -13.96 10.85
#